data_5214e35bf1019afbb70b402882c6b7dc
#
_entry.id   5214e35bf1019afbb70b402882c6b7dc
#
_cell.length_a   1.000
_cell.length_b   1.000
_cell.length_c   1.000
_cell.angle_alpha   90.00
_cell.angle_beta   90.00
_cell.angle_gamma   90.00
#
_symmetry.space_group_name_H-M   'P 1'
#
loop_
_entity.id
_entity.type
_entity.pdbx_description
1 polymer ?
#
loop_
_entity_poly.entity_id
_entity_poly.type
_entity_poly.pdbx_seq_one_letter_code
_entity_poly.pdbx_strand_id
1 'polypeptide(L)'
;MNYQESISRLEEASVFGIKPGLERMQKILAVLGNPEKACKMIHITGTNGKGSVAAMITSVLENTNLRVGRFTSPHLIDYTERIYLGGKDISQDDFAKAATVVFKAHDELVAAGEEALTEFELLTAIAFWYFRENKADYAVMEVGMGGRFDATNVVMPVVSVITNVAMDHMQYLGNTLQEIAREKAGIIKEGIPVVTAAQHVALKELKKDAHNKKARIYFYGRDFEIDTRNKWEQGQVVVVKRKGMPKELEKSMLFVPFIGAHQAVNAAVAAMALTILMKEDGRINENDLREGLARARWQGRFEIHHAGGKTVVLDGAHNEAGAEALQEALREQYPDKRRIFVFSSLQDKTTETIIQMLVRKGDKVYACAAPTPRTRTPEEICEMINRQKIRAEHKIAGSVADALEKAVKEADENDIVLVCGSLYILGDAIRWLRKQELAE
;
A
#
# COMPACT_ATOMS: atom_id res chain seq x y z
N MET A 1 13.11 0.46 -26.59
CA MET A 1 11.97 1.35 -26.33
C MET A 1 12.41 2.48 -25.43
N ASN A 2 11.82 3.68 -25.57
CA ASN A 2 11.92 4.74 -24.59
C ASN A 2 10.86 4.56 -23.47
N TYR A 3 10.87 5.43 -22.45
CA TYR A 3 9.94 5.31 -21.32
C TYR A 3 8.48 5.44 -21.73
N GLN A 4 8.15 6.43 -22.57
CA GLN A 4 6.77 6.67 -23.01
C GLN A 4 6.22 5.50 -23.83
N GLU A 5 7.04 4.92 -24.71
CA GLU A 5 6.68 3.70 -25.46
C GLU A 5 6.44 2.52 -24.53
N SER A 6 7.23 2.40 -23.45
CA SER A 6 7.06 1.35 -22.46
C SER A 6 5.73 1.49 -21.70
N ILE A 7 5.37 2.72 -21.32
CA ILE A 7 4.10 3.00 -20.64
C ILE A 7 2.92 2.71 -21.58
N SER A 8 2.97 3.19 -22.83
CA SER A 8 1.90 2.92 -23.81
C SER A 8 1.64 1.42 -23.98
N ARG A 9 2.70 0.60 -24.06
CA ARG A 9 2.55 -0.85 -24.16
C ARG A 9 1.98 -1.51 -22.89
N LEU A 10 2.31 -0.98 -21.72
CA LEU A 10 1.70 -1.44 -20.45
C LEU A 10 0.21 -1.09 -20.40
N GLU A 11 -0.16 0.13 -20.79
CA GLU A 11 -1.54 0.57 -20.88
C GLU A 11 -2.37 -0.25 -21.89
N GLU A 12 -1.81 -0.60 -23.03
CA GLU A 12 -2.41 -1.55 -23.98
C GLU A 12 -2.67 -2.92 -23.32
N ALA A 13 -1.72 -3.42 -22.52
CA ALA A 13 -1.88 -4.69 -21.80
C ALA A 13 -2.93 -4.62 -20.69
N SER A 14 -3.32 -3.43 -20.22
CA SER A 14 -4.37 -3.24 -19.19
C SER A 14 -5.75 -3.71 -19.66
N VAL A 15 -6.00 -3.76 -20.96
CA VAL A 15 -7.24 -4.29 -21.56
C VAL A 15 -7.48 -5.76 -21.19
N PHE A 16 -6.41 -6.52 -20.93
CA PHE A 16 -6.55 -7.92 -20.49
C PHE A 16 -7.10 -8.07 -19.08
N GLY A 17 -7.17 -6.98 -18.29
CA GLY A 17 -7.75 -6.98 -16.96
C GLY A 17 -7.01 -7.91 -15.97
N ILE A 18 -7.78 -8.54 -15.08
CA ILE A 18 -7.25 -9.46 -14.08
C ILE A 18 -7.45 -10.89 -14.58
N LYS A 19 -6.36 -11.61 -14.79
CA LYS A 19 -6.35 -13.03 -15.18
C LYS A 19 -5.68 -13.86 -14.08
N PRO A 20 -6.44 -14.61 -13.26
CA PRO A 20 -5.85 -15.50 -12.26
C PRO A 20 -4.98 -16.58 -12.89
N GLY A 21 -3.88 -16.95 -12.23
CA GLY A 21 -2.96 -18.00 -12.67
C GLY A 21 -1.51 -17.53 -12.63
N LEU A 22 -0.60 -18.47 -12.38
CA LEU A 22 0.84 -18.18 -12.30
C LEU A 22 1.63 -18.68 -13.52
N GLU A 23 0.99 -19.43 -14.40
CA GLU A 23 1.63 -20.11 -15.52
C GLU A 23 2.31 -19.13 -16.48
N ARG A 24 1.63 -18.02 -16.81
CA ARG A 24 2.18 -16.96 -17.68
C ARG A 24 3.43 -16.33 -17.04
N MET A 25 3.36 -16.02 -15.74
CA MET A 25 4.53 -15.52 -14.99
C MET A 25 5.67 -16.51 -14.97
N GLN A 26 5.41 -17.78 -14.70
CA GLN A 26 6.45 -18.81 -14.67
C GLN A 26 7.15 -18.95 -16.04
N LYS A 27 6.40 -18.88 -17.14
CA LYS A 27 6.93 -18.96 -18.50
C LYS A 27 7.85 -17.78 -18.82
N ILE A 28 7.38 -16.56 -18.58
CA ILE A 28 8.21 -15.38 -18.88
C ILE A 28 9.45 -15.30 -18.00
N LEU A 29 9.32 -15.64 -16.70
CA LEU A 29 10.47 -15.67 -15.80
C LEU A 29 11.49 -16.73 -16.20
N ALA A 30 11.06 -17.88 -16.70
CA ALA A 30 11.96 -18.90 -17.23
C ALA A 30 12.78 -18.37 -18.43
N VAL A 31 12.13 -17.67 -19.38
CA VAL A 31 12.81 -17.02 -20.53
C VAL A 31 13.79 -15.96 -20.04
N LEU A 32 13.43 -15.19 -19.01
CA LEU A 32 14.28 -14.17 -18.39
C LEU A 32 15.38 -14.74 -17.48
N GLY A 33 15.50 -16.06 -17.31
CA GLY A 33 16.51 -16.72 -16.47
C GLY A 33 16.20 -16.72 -14.98
N ASN A 34 14.91 -16.77 -14.61
CA ASN A 34 14.37 -16.84 -13.24
C ASN A 34 14.85 -15.71 -12.32
N PRO A 35 14.66 -14.43 -12.69
CA PRO A 35 15.16 -13.30 -11.90
C PRO A 35 14.52 -13.20 -10.51
N GLU A 36 13.36 -13.81 -10.29
CA GLU A 36 12.67 -13.91 -8.99
C GLU A 36 13.44 -14.69 -7.92
N LYS A 37 14.50 -15.43 -8.33
CA LYS A 37 15.35 -16.19 -7.42
C LYS A 37 16.66 -15.48 -7.05
N ALA A 38 16.89 -14.28 -7.58
CA ALA A 38 18.19 -13.61 -7.52
C ALA A 38 18.51 -12.98 -6.15
N CYS A 39 17.50 -12.69 -5.32
CA CYS A 39 17.68 -12.10 -3.99
C CYS A 39 16.68 -12.67 -2.97
N LYS A 40 16.89 -12.36 -1.69
CA LYS A 40 15.96 -12.74 -0.62
C LYS A 40 14.67 -11.93 -0.74
N MET A 41 13.52 -12.59 -0.82
CA MET A 41 12.23 -11.94 -0.98
C MET A 41 11.46 -11.85 0.34
N ILE A 42 10.82 -10.71 0.61
CA ILE A 42 9.82 -10.51 1.66
C ILE A 42 8.49 -10.28 0.95
N HIS A 43 7.52 -11.15 1.17
CA HIS A 43 6.27 -11.13 0.41
C HIS A 43 5.11 -10.64 1.28
N ILE A 44 4.44 -9.57 0.85
CA ILE A 44 3.46 -8.86 1.67
C ILE A 44 2.10 -8.84 0.98
N THR A 45 1.07 -9.36 1.65
CA THR A 45 -0.33 -9.16 1.29
C THR A 45 -1.13 -8.58 2.47
N GLY A 46 -2.38 -8.28 2.23
CA GLY A 46 -3.36 -7.77 3.19
C GLY A 46 -4.43 -6.94 2.48
N THR A 47 -5.47 -6.55 3.19
CA THR A 47 -6.44 -5.60 2.64
C THR A 47 -5.84 -4.20 2.69
N ASN A 48 -5.52 -3.70 3.87
CA ASN A 48 -4.92 -2.39 4.09
C ASN A 48 -3.51 -2.52 4.70
N GLY A 49 -2.68 -1.48 4.60
CA GLY A 49 -1.38 -1.39 5.25
C GLY A 49 -0.22 -2.05 4.51
N LYS A 50 -0.44 -2.74 3.38
CA LYS A 50 0.62 -3.40 2.60
C LYS A 50 1.80 -2.45 2.28
N GLY A 51 1.51 -1.34 1.59
CA GLY A 51 2.53 -0.35 1.21
C GLY A 51 3.21 0.30 2.42
N SER A 52 2.47 0.59 3.51
CA SER A 52 3.07 1.11 4.75
C SER A 52 4.06 0.13 5.37
N VAL A 53 3.69 -1.16 5.47
CA VAL A 53 4.58 -2.21 5.99
C VAL A 53 5.77 -2.43 5.06
N ALA A 54 5.56 -2.41 3.74
CA ALA A 54 6.62 -2.49 2.75
C ALA A 54 7.63 -1.34 2.90
N ALA A 55 7.15 -0.11 3.03
CA ALA A 55 7.98 1.07 3.24
C ALA A 55 8.78 1.00 4.56
N MET A 56 8.14 0.58 5.65
CA MET A 56 8.79 0.41 6.96
C MET A 56 9.91 -0.65 6.89
N ILE A 57 9.65 -1.82 6.32
CA ILE A 57 10.64 -2.90 6.17
C ILE A 57 11.79 -2.45 5.26
N THR A 58 11.48 -1.82 4.12
CA THR A 58 12.50 -1.31 3.20
C THR A 58 13.41 -0.32 3.89
N SER A 59 12.85 0.68 4.58
CA SER A 59 13.60 1.72 5.28
C SER A 59 14.54 1.17 6.35
N VAL A 60 14.12 0.13 7.07
CA VAL A 60 14.97 -0.53 8.07
C VAL A 60 16.10 -1.32 7.40
N LEU A 61 15.82 -2.09 6.36
CA LEU A 61 16.84 -2.85 5.66
C LEU A 61 17.87 -1.94 4.97
N GLU A 62 17.47 -0.79 4.45
CA GLU A 62 18.40 0.19 3.87
C GLU A 62 19.33 0.84 4.91
N ASN A 63 18.89 0.94 6.17
CA ASN A 63 19.75 1.45 7.25
C ASN A 63 20.97 0.53 7.51
N THR A 64 20.94 -0.71 7.04
CA THR A 64 22.02 -1.71 7.20
C THR A 64 23.05 -1.70 6.08
N ASN A 65 23.04 -0.77 5.15
CA ASN A 65 23.81 -0.76 3.90
C ASN A 65 23.53 -1.92 2.94
N LEU A 66 22.40 -2.62 3.11
CA LEU A 66 21.90 -3.60 2.15
C LEU A 66 21.28 -2.89 0.94
N ARG A 67 21.42 -3.48 -0.23
CA ARG A 67 20.76 -3.01 -1.45
C ARG A 67 19.36 -3.58 -1.52
N VAL A 68 18.35 -2.77 -1.22
CA VAL A 68 16.98 -3.23 -1.03
C VAL A 68 16.10 -2.77 -2.18
N GLY A 69 15.44 -3.73 -2.84
CA GLY A 69 14.37 -3.48 -3.78
C GLY A 69 13.01 -3.41 -3.07
N ARG A 70 12.08 -2.64 -3.61
CA ARG A 70 10.67 -2.65 -3.23
C ARG A 70 9.80 -2.55 -4.47
N PHE A 71 8.80 -3.42 -4.54
CA PHE A 71 7.75 -3.39 -5.55
C PHE A 71 6.41 -3.14 -4.88
N THR A 72 5.70 -2.10 -5.28
CA THR A 72 4.44 -1.64 -4.67
C THR A 72 3.42 -1.23 -5.71
N SER A 73 2.13 -1.25 -5.35
CA SER A 73 1.03 -0.84 -6.22
C SER A 73 -0.19 -0.31 -5.45
N PRO A 74 -0.97 0.59 -6.06
CA PRO A 74 -0.68 1.34 -7.29
C PRO A 74 0.34 2.46 -7.06
N HIS A 75 0.79 3.14 -8.12
CA HIS A 75 1.50 4.42 -8.03
C HIS A 75 0.51 5.56 -7.79
N LEU A 76 1.01 6.71 -7.35
CA LEU A 76 0.22 7.94 -7.18
C LEU A 76 0.40 8.89 -8.36
N ILE A 77 1.62 9.06 -8.85
CA ILE A 77 1.96 10.02 -9.91
C ILE A 77 2.52 9.34 -11.15
N ASP A 78 3.48 8.42 -10.97
CA ASP A 78 4.28 7.87 -12.08
C ASP A 78 4.55 6.37 -11.88
N TYR A 79 4.63 5.61 -12.98
CA TYR A 79 4.91 4.16 -12.94
C TYR A 79 6.24 3.82 -12.27
N THR A 80 7.22 4.73 -12.30
CA THR A 80 8.51 4.54 -11.65
C THR A 80 8.41 4.34 -10.14
N GLU A 81 7.40 4.91 -9.47
CA GLU A 81 7.15 4.72 -8.04
C GLU A 81 6.94 3.26 -7.63
N ARG A 82 6.50 2.42 -8.59
CA ARG A 82 6.22 1.00 -8.33
C ARG A 82 7.48 0.18 -8.11
N ILE A 83 8.63 0.63 -8.61
CA ILE A 83 9.91 -0.08 -8.54
C ILE A 83 10.97 0.84 -7.92
N TYR A 84 11.31 0.53 -6.68
CA TYR A 84 12.28 1.28 -5.90
C TYR A 84 13.50 0.41 -5.62
N LEU A 85 14.71 0.99 -5.64
CA LEU A 85 15.93 0.27 -5.30
C LEU A 85 17.00 1.21 -4.77
N GLY A 86 17.53 0.91 -3.57
CA GLY A 86 18.69 1.59 -3.02
C GLY A 86 18.51 3.09 -2.86
N GLY A 87 17.44 3.51 -2.22
CA GLY A 87 17.19 4.91 -1.85
C GLY A 87 16.37 5.73 -2.86
N LYS A 88 15.97 5.16 -4.02
CA LYS A 88 15.23 5.90 -5.06
C LYS A 88 14.34 5.03 -5.91
N ASP A 89 13.34 5.64 -6.49
CA ASP A 89 12.53 5.01 -7.53
C ASP A 89 13.38 4.75 -8.78
N ILE A 90 13.02 3.75 -9.57
CA ILE A 90 13.70 3.44 -10.83
C ILE A 90 13.67 4.67 -11.76
N SER A 91 14.79 4.97 -12.42
CA SER A 91 14.80 6.03 -13.41
C SER A 91 13.98 5.66 -14.65
N GLN A 92 13.42 6.64 -15.36
CA GLN A 92 12.69 6.38 -16.61
C GLN A 92 13.55 5.63 -17.63
N ASP A 93 14.85 5.93 -17.70
CA ASP A 93 15.79 5.24 -18.59
C ASP A 93 16.00 3.78 -18.21
N ASP A 94 16.16 3.48 -16.91
CA ASP A 94 16.32 2.10 -16.44
C ASP A 94 15.02 1.32 -16.54
N PHE A 95 13.88 1.98 -16.30
CA PHE A 95 12.57 1.39 -16.55
C PHE A 95 12.42 1.00 -18.03
N ALA A 96 12.75 1.90 -18.95
CA ALA A 96 12.70 1.65 -20.38
C ALA A 96 13.62 0.49 -20.81
N LYS A 97 14.83 0.41 -20.25
CA LYS A 97 15.76 -0.72 -20.49
C LYS A 97 15.15 -2.05 -20.02
N ALA A 98 14.67 -2.10 -18.78
CA ALA A 98 14.07 -3.29 -18.21
C ALA A 98 12.80 -3.71 -18.96
N ALA A 99 11.93 -2.76 -19.28
CA ALA A 99 10.73 -2.98 -20.08
C ALA A 99 11.08 -3.52 -21.47
N THR A 100 12.11 -2.99 -22.13
CA THR A 100 12.55 -3.47 -23.47
C THR A 100 12.91 -4.96 -23.43
N VAL A 101 13.63 -5.42 -22.40
CA VAL A 101 13.99 -6.83 -22.25
C VAL A 101 12.78 -7.71 -21.97
N VAL A 102 11.91 -7.28 -21.05
CA VAL A 102 10.70 -8.04 -20.69
C VAL A 102 9.72 -8.11 -21.86
N PHE A 103 9.48 -7.01 -22.56
CA PHE A 103 8.59 -7.01 -23.73
C PHE A 103 9.13 -7.86 -24.89
N LYS A 104 10.45 -7.90 -25.09
CA LYS A 104 11.04 -8.81 -26.07
C LYS A 104 10.73 -10.27 -25.73
N ALA A 105 10.94 -10.68 -24.48
CA ALA A 105 10.61 -12.02 -24.02
C ALA A 105 9.10 -12.32 -24.11
N HIS A 106 8.26 -11.35 -23.80
CA HIS A 106 6.81 -11.45 -23.95
C HIS A 106 6.40 -11.67 -25.40
N ASP A 107 6.93 -10.86 -26.34
CA ASP A 107 6.61 -10.95 -27.76
C ASP A 107 7.03 -12.30 -28.36
N GLU A 108 8.19 -12.84 -27.93
CA GLU A 108 8.66 -14.17 -28.30
C GLU A 108 7.70 -15.27 -27.84
N LEU A 109 7.19 -15.18 -26.59
CA LEU A 109 6.19 -16.13 -26.06
C LEU A 109 4.87 -16.05 -26.82
N VAL A 110 4.37 -14.84 -27.08
CA VAL A 110 3.12 -14.65 -27.82
C VAL A 110 3.26 -15.17 -29.26
N ALA A 111 4.39 -14.93 -29.91
CA ALA A 111 4.67 -15.47 -31.24
C ALA A 111 4.74 -17.01 -31.27
N ALA A 112 5.13 -17.62 -30.13
CA ALA A 112 5.10 -19.06 -29.94
C ALA A 112 3.71 -19.64 -29.59
N GLY A 113 2.66 -18.79 -29.53
CA GLY A 113 1.28 -19.20 -29.26
C GLY A 113 0.88 -19.17 -27.77
N GLU A 114 1.71 -18.59 -26.89
CA GLU A 114 1.38 -18.43 -25.48
C GLU A 114 0.45 -17.23 -25.24
N GLU A 115 -0.29 -17.25 -24.13
CA GLU A 115 -1.17 -16.15 -23.77
C GLU A 115 -0.39 -14.88 -23.40
N ALA A 116 -0.89 -13.74 -23.87
CA ALA A 116 -0.34 -12.43 -23.52
C ALA A 116 -0.47 -12.16 -22.00
N LEU A 117 0.60 -11.57 -21.44
CA LEU A 117 0.65 -11.14 -20.06
C LEU A 117 -0.22 -9.89 -19.82
N THR A 118 -0.75 -9.77 -18.63
CA THR A 118 -1.43 -8.55 -18.14
C THR A 118 -0.42 -7.45 -17.81
N GLU A 119 -0.88 -6.20 -17.69
CA GLU A 119 -0.07 -5.07 -17.24
C GLU A 119 0.68 -5.38 -15.95
N PHE A 120 -0.01 -5.93 -14.94
CA PHE A 120 0.58 -6.22 -13.64
C PHE A 120 1.62 -7.34 -13.70
N GLU A 121 1.41 -8.36 -14.52
CA GLU A 121 2.39 -9.43 -14.77
C GLU A 121 3.66 -8.86 -15.42
N LEU A 122 3.52 -8.01 -16.43
CA LEU A 122 4.65 -7.33 -17.09
C LEU A 122 5.44 -6.46 -16.12
N LEU A 123 4.74 -5.63 -15.33
CA LEU A 123 5.38 -4.79 -14.29
C LEU A 123 6.12 -5.62 -13.25
N THR A 124 5.53 -6.74 -12.83
CA THR A 124 6.16 -7.67 -11.87
C THR A 124 7.44 -8.28 -12.45
N ALA A 125 7.41 -8.70 -13.72
CA ALA A 125 8.58 -9.23 -14.41
C ALA A 125 9.69 -8.16 -14.60
N ILE A 126 9.30 -6.90 -14.91
CA ILE A 126 10.23 -5.75 -14.99
C ILE A 126 10.92 -5.54 -13.64
N ALA A 127 10.17 -5.57 -12.52
CA ALA A 127 10.73 -5.40 -11.18
C ALA A 127 11.73 -6.51 -10.85
N PHE A 128 11.38 -7.77 -11.06
CA PHE A 128 12.29 -8.90 -10.80
C PHE A 128 13.57 -8.82 -11.64
N TRP A 129 13.43 -8.52 -12.93
CA TRP A 129 14.58 -8.36 -13.80
C TRP A 129 15.49 -7.21 -13.31
N TYR A 130 14.91 -6.07 -12.97
CA TYR A 130 15.66 -4.90 -12.49
C TYR A 130 16.40 -5.17 -11.18
N PHE A 131 15.77 -5.86 -10.24
CA PHE A 131 16.40 -6.22 -8.96
C PHE A 131 17.59 -7.18 -9.16
N ARG A 132 17.46 -8.16 -10.06
CA ARG A 132 18.56 -9.07 -10.39
C ARG A 132 19.74 -8.31 -11.02
N GLU A 133 19.49 -7.53 -12.08
CA GLU A 133 20.55 -6.82 -12.79
C GLU A 133 21.31 -5.85 -11.89
N ASN A 134 20.62 -5.30 -10.93
CA ASN A 134 21.19 -4.37 -9.96
C ASN A 134 21.64 -5.05 -8.66
N LYS A 135 21.70 -6.38 -8.59
CA LYS A 135 22.23 -7.16 -7.46
C LYS A 135 21.60 -6.75 -6.11
N ALA A 136 20.28 -6.69 -6.04
CA ALA A 136 19.57 -6.50 -4.79
C ALA A 136 19.91 -7.60 -3.79
N ASP A 137 20.14 -7.27 -2.51
CA ASP A 137 20.27 -8.25 -1.42
C ASP A 137 18.90 -8.78 -1.00
N TYR A 138 17.94 -7.87 -0.88
CA TYR A 138 16.55 -8.13 -0.53
C TYR A 138 15.60 -7.43 -1.49
N ALA A 139 14.42 -8.00 -1.69
CA ALA A 139 13.31 -7.31 -2.31
C ALA A 139 12.02 -7.49 -1.52
N VAL A 140 11.33 -6.38 -1.24
CA VAL A 140 10.04 -6.32 -0.57
C VAL A 140 8.97 -6.27 -1.64
N MET A 141 8.21 -7.36 -1.79
CA MET A 141 7.23 -7.54 -2.85
C MET A 141 5.81 -7.40 -2.31
N GLU A 142 5.13 -6.33 -2.66
CA GLU A 142 3.73 -6.13 -2.35
C GLU A 142 2.85 -6.86 -3.37
N VAL A 143 1.91 -7.68 -2.88
CA VAL A 143 0.86 -8.31 -3.67
C VAL A 143 -0.10 -7.24 -4.21
N GLY A 144 -0.41 -7.29 -5.49
CA GLY A 144 -1.38 -6.39 -6.10
C GLY A 144 -2.79 -6.64 -5.58
N MET A 145 -3.25 -7.91 -5.61
CA MET A 145 -4.57 -8.30 -5.13
C MET A 145 -4.61 -9.77 -4.68
N GLY A 146 -5.29 -10.02 -3.54
CA GLY A 146 -5.44 -11.37 -3.03
C GLY A 146 -4.12 -11.96 -2.51
N GLY A 147 -3.57 -12.89 -3.23
CA GLY A 147 -2.29 -13.53 -2.91
C GLY A 147 -2.05 -14.80 -3.70
N ARG A 148 -2.96 -15.77 -3.67
CA ARG A 148 -2.80 -17.11 -4.27
C ARG A 148 -2.39 -17.07 -5.75
N PHE A 149 -3.08 -16.28 -6.54
CA PHE A 149 -2.91 -16.17 -7.99
C PHE A 149 -2.30 -14.83 -8.42
N ASP A 150 -1.77 -14.07 -7.47
CA ASP A 150 -1.10 -12.81 -7.78
C ASP A 150 0.24 -13.06 -8.47
N ALA A 151 0.57 -12.24 -9.45
CA ALA A 151 1.80 -12.37 -10.24
C ALA A 151 3.07 -12.42 -9.38
N THR A 152 3.07 -11.78 -8.21
CA THR A 152 4.19 -11.79 -7.26
C THR A 152 4.35 -13.15 -6.54
N ASN A 153 3.33 -14.02 -6.55
CA ASN A 153 3.33 -15.27 -5.77
C ASN A 153 4.20 -16.41 -6.35
N VAL A 154 4.98 -16.11 -7.38
CA VAL A 154 6.01 -16.99 -7.93
C VAL A 154 7.26 -17.08 -7.03
N VAL A 155 7.39 -16.17 -6.06
CA VAL A 155 8.55 -16.12 -5.17
C VAL A 155 8.53 -17.19 -4.06
N MET A 156 9.73 -17.56 -3.59
CA MET A 156 9.94 -18.26 -2.33
C MET A 156 10.52 -17.25 -1.33
N PRO A 157 9.70 -16.65 -0.46
CA PRO A 157 10.15 -15.60 0.43
C PRO A 157 10.90 -16.15 1.66
N VAL A 158 11.70 -15.30 2.32
CA VAL A 158 12.28 -15.61 3.64
C VAL A 158 11.29 -15.35 4.78
N VAL A 159 10.29 -14.50 4.56
CA VAL A 159 9.15 -14.28 5.45
C VAL A 159 7.93 -13.83 4.63
N SER A 160 6.76 -14.36 4.95
CA SER A 160 5.48 -13.90 4.41
C SER A 160 4.78 -13.00 5.43
N VAL A 161 4.20 -11.89 4.96
CA VAL A 161 3.48 -10.94 5.81
C VAL A 161 2.05 -10.78 5.32
N ILE A 162 1.08 -10.95 6.21
CA ILE A 162 -0.33 -10.71 5.94
C ILE A 162 -0.80 -9.62 6.91
N THR A 163 -0.86 -8.36 6.44
CA THR A 163 -1.07 -7.21 7.32
C THR A 163 -2.39 -7.31 8.09
N ASN A 164 -3.48 -7.38 7.36
CA ASN A 164 -4.83 -7.59 7.89
C ASN A 164 -5.75 -8.20 6.82
N VAL A 165 -6.96 -8.56 7.22
CA VAL A 165 -8.01 -9.02 6.30
C VAL A 165 -9.30 -8.28 6.64
N ALA A 166 -9.84 -7.58 5.66
CA ALA A 166 -11.13 -6.89 5.70
C ALA A 166 -11.87 -7.10 4.36
N MET A 167 -13.11 -6.68 4.30
CA MET A 167 -13.92 -6.75 3.07
C MET A 167 -13.38 -5.73 2.06
N ASP A 168 -12.91 -6.22 0.93
CA ASP A 168 -12.50 -5.45 -0.24
C ASP A 168 -12.38 -6.38 -1.45
N HIS A 169 -12.45 -5.83 -2.66
CA HIS A 169 -12.34 -6.58 -3.92
C HIS A 169 -13.25 -7.83 -3.99
N MET A 170 -14.47 -7.71 -3.47
CA MET A 170 -15.41 -8.84 -3.31
C MET A 170 -15.71 -9.56 -4.63
N GLN A 171 -15.70 -8.85 -5.75
CA GLN A 171 -15.89 -9.42 -7.09
C GLN A 171 -14.84 -10.48 -7.47
N TYR A 172 -13.62 -10.42 -6.86
CA TYR A 172 -12.50 -11.29 -7.19
C TYR A 172 -12.10 -12.22 -6.05
N LEU A 173 -12.21 -11.77 -4.79
CA LEU A 173 -11.69 -12.49 -3.64
C LEU A 173 -12.76 -13.24 -2.84
N GLY A 174 -14.04 -13.04 -3.17
CA GLY A 174 -15.17 -13.63 -2.48
C GLY A 174 -15.93 -12.65 -1.59
N ASN A 175 -17.07 -13.11 -1.09
CA ASN A 175 -18.07 -12.29 -0.37
C ASN A 175 -17.99 -12.46 1.15
N THR A 176 -16.99 -13.17 1.66
CA THR A 176 -16.79 -13.44 3.08
C THR A 176 -15.34 -13.21 3.50
N LEU A 177 -15.11 -12.85 4.76
CA LEU A 177 -13.77 -12.74 5.32
C LEU A 177 -12.97 -14.05 5.23
N GLN A 178 -13.66 -15.21 5.27
CA GLN A 178 -13.04 -16.51 5.11
C GLN A 178 -12.45 -16.69 3.70
N GLU A 179 -13.23 -16.36 2.67
CA GLU A 179 -12.79 -16.49 1.28
C GLU A 179 -11.61 -15.55 1.01
N ILE A 180 -11.72 -14.29 1.40
CA ILE A 180 -10.65 -13.30 1.26
C ILE A 180 -9.38 -13.76 2.01
N ALA A 181 -9.53 -14.32 3.23
CA ALA A 181 -8.41 -14.84 4.00
C ALA A 181 -7.72 -16.03 3.29
N ARG A 182 -8.47 -16.95 2.68
CA ARG A 182 -7.93 -18.08 1.90
C ARG A 182 -7.14 -17.62 0.68
N GLU A 183 -7.63 -16.61 -0.03
CA GLU A 183 -6.88 -16.03 -1.14
C GLU A 183 -5.56 -15.41 -0.69
N LYS A 184 -5.57 -14.66 0.42
CA LYS A 184 -4.34 -14.08 1.01
C LYS A 184 -3.41 -15.15 1.58
N ALA A 185 -3.93 -16.22 2.18
CA ALA A 185 -3.14 -17.34 2.66
C ALA A 185 -2.34 -18.06 1.56
N GLY A 186 -2.68 -17.83 0.28
CA GLY A 186 -1.93 -18.35 -0.86
C GLY A 186 -0.45 -17.95 -0.89
N ILE A 187 -0.05 -16.88 -0.23
CA ILE A 187 1.37 -16.47 -0.12
C ILE A 187 2.14 -17.22 0.97
N ILE A 188 1.48 -17.98 1.82
CA ILE A 188 2.14 -18.83 2.82
C ILE A 188 2.85 -19.96 2.09
N LYS A 189 4.14 -20.17 2.35
CA LYS A 189 4.96 -21.22 1.72
C LYS A 189 5.38 -22.26 2.75
N GLU A 190 5.72 -23.46 2.30
CA GLU A 190 6.12 -24.55 3.19
C GLU A 190 7.35 -24.18 4.01
N GLY A 191 7.25 -24.32 5.33
CA GLY A 191 8.34 -24.03 6.27
C GLY A 191 8.68 -22.56 6.48
N ILE A 192 8.10 -21.63 5.67
CA ILE A 192 8.42 -20.20 5.73
C ILE A 192 7.59 -19.50 6.81
N PRO A 193 8.22 -18.70 7.71
CA PRO A 193 7.50 -17.99 8.75
C PRO A 193 6.52 -16.98 8.21
N VAL A 194 5.39 -16.83 8.91
CA VAL A 194 4.30 -15.90 8.57
C VAL A 194 4.07 -14.92 9.70
N VAL A 195 3.96 -13.63 9.40
CA VAL A 195 3.60 -12.58 10.36
C VAL A 195 2.26 -11.98 9.97
N THR A 196 1.34 -11.82 10.93
CA THR A 196 0.02 -11.25 10.64
C THR A 196 -0.59 -10.47 11.81
N ALA A 197 -1.37 -9.43 11.49
CA ALA A 197 -2.30 -8.79 12.40
C ALA A 197 -3.77 -9.11 12.07
N ALA A 198 -4.04 -10.09 11.23
CA ALA A 198 -5.40 -10.59 11.01
C ALA A 198 -5.98 -11.18 12.30
N GLN A 199 -7.30 -11.04 12.47
CA GLN A 199 -7.99 -11.43 13.69
C GLN A 199 -9.20 -12.34 13.40
N HIS A 200 -9.80 -12.88 14.44
CA HIS A 200 -11.04 -13.64 14.40
C HIS A 200 -11.06 -14.76 13.33
N VAL A 201 -12.07 -14.72 12.48
CA VAL A 201 -12.30 -15.72 11.44
C VAL A 201 -11.15 -15.77 10.42
N ALA A 202 -10.65 -14.61 10.01
CA ALA A 202 -9.51 -14.54 9.08
C ALA A 202 -8.26 -15.22 9.66
N LEU A 203 -7.93 -14.93 10.91
CA LEU A 203 -6.79 -15.58 11.60
C LEU A 203 -6.96 -17.10 11.68
N LYS A 204 -8.18 -17.60 11.86
CA LYS A 204 -8.47 -19.05 11.89
C LYS A 204 -8.10 -19.71 10.56
N GLU A 205 -8.48 -19.09 9.44
CA GLU A 205 -8.13 -19.61 8.11
C GLU A 205 -6.62 -19.57 7.86
N LEU A 206 -5.95 -18.45 8.22
CA LEU A 206 -4.49 -18.34 8.09
C LEU A 206 -3.74 -19.39 8.93
N LYS A 207 -4.19 -19.66 10.15
CA LYS A 207 -3.61 -20.72 11.01
C LYS A 207 -3.75 -22.11 10.39
N LYS A 208 -4.89 -22.40 9.76
CA LYS A 208 -5.13 -23.67 9.06
C LYS A 208 -4.13 -23.87 7.91
N ASP A 209 -3.97 -22.83 7.06
CA ASP A 209 -3.05 -22.91 5.93
C ASP A 209 -1.58 -22.96 6.39
N ALA A 210 -1.21 -22.19 7.42
CA ALA A 210 0.12 -22.24 8.01
C ALA A 210 0.43 -23.63 8.60
N HIS A 211 -0.52 -24.26 9.29
CA HIS A 211 -0.38 -25.61 9.82
C HIS A 211 -0.15 -26.62 8.70
N ASN A 212 -0.97 -26.60 7.65
CA ASN A 212 -0.86 -27.49 6.50
C ASN A 212 0.52 -27.38 5.78
N LYS A 213 1.10 -26.19 5.79
CA LYS A 213 2.41 -25.88 5.18
C LYS A 213 3.56 -25.92 6.17
N LYS A 214 3.34 -26.41 7.38
CA LYS A 214 4.35 -26.45 8.46
C LYS A 214 5.04 -25.09 8.69
N ALA A 215 4.36 -24.00 8.38
CA ALA A 215 4.83 -22.64 8.51
C ALA A 215 4.54 -22.11 9.92
N ARG A 216 5.56 -21.57 10.59
CA ARG A 216 5.35 -20.92 11.90
C ARG A 216 4.65 -19.58 11.70
N ILE A 217 3.46 -19.43 12.31
CA ILE A 217 2.69 -18.19 12.27
C ILE A 217 2.88 -17.38 13.55
N TYR A 218 3.28 -16.11 13.41
CA TYR A 218 3.38 -15.11 14.45
C TYR A 218 2.22 -14.12 14.27
N PHE A 219 1.37 -13.97 15.27
CA PHE A 219 0.20 -13.09 15.14
C PHE A 219 0.06 -12.10 16.28
N TYR A 220 -0.41 -10.92 15.92
CA TYR A 220 -0.68 -9.81 16.82
C TYR A 220 -1.65 -10.22 17.95
N GLY A 221 -1.38 -9.75 19.16
CA GLY A 221 -2.13 -10.07 20.38
C GLY A 221 -1.68 -11.34 21.10
N ARG A 222 -0.86 -12.21 20.47
CA ARG A 222 -0.25 -13.37 21.14
C ARG A 222 1.28 -13.31 21.14
N ASP A 223 1.87 -13.26 19.95
CA ASP A 223 3.33 -13.35 19.77
C ASP A 223 3.98 -11.96 19.83
N PHE A 224 3.25 -10.95 19.43
CA PHE A 224 3.66 -9.56 19.54
C PHE A 224 2.46 -8.63 19.78
N GLU A 225 2.73 -7.53 20.46
CA GLU A 225 1.75 -6.51 20.83
C GLU A 225 2.40 -5.13 20.90
N ILE A 226 1.58 -4.08 20.91
CA ILE A 226 2.03 -2.70 21.05
C ILE A 226 1.44 -2.05 22.30
N ASP A 227 2.18 -1.04 22.78
CA ASP A 227 1.71 -0.07 23.76
C ASP A 227 2.10 1.32 23.23
N THR A 228 1.12 2.11 22.81
CA THR A 228 1.36 3.46 22.27
C THR A 228 1.55 4.43 23.42
N ARG A 229 2.64 5.19 23.42
CA ARG A 229 3.02 6.10 24.51
C ARG A 229 2.62 7.52 24.22
N ASN A 230 3.14 8.10 23.15
CA ASN A 230 2.93 9.50 22.81
C ASN A 230 2.56 9.60 21.33
N LYS A 231 1.73 10.59 20.99
CA LYS A 231 1.29 10.88 19.62
C LYS A 231 1.51 12.36 19.31
N TRP A 232 1.97 12.66 18.11
CA TRP A 232 2.19 14.01 17.59
C TRP A 232 1.79 14.06 16.11
N GLU A 233 1.76 15.25 15.55
CA GLU A 233 1.51 15.44 14.10
C GLU A 233 2.59 14.79 13.21
N GLN A 234 3.82 14.62 13.73
CA GLN A 234 4.93 13.98 13.00
C GLN A 234 4.96 12.46 13.15
N GLY A 235 4.10 11.87 14.00
CA GLY A 235 4.09 10.43 14.25
C GLY A 235 3.79 10.06 15.71
N GLN A 236 4.20 8.87 16.10
CA GLN A 236 3.91 8.32 17.43
C GLN A 236 5.05 7.46 17.95
N VAL A 237 5.19 7.38 19.28
CA VAL A 237 6.10 6.44 19.94
C VAL A 237 5.31 5.21 20.38
N VAL A 238 5.78 4.05 19.96
CA VAL A 238 5.20 2.76 20.31
C VAL A 238 6.23 1.86 20.98
N VAL A 239 5.79 1.08 21.94
CA VAL A 239 6.58 -0.01 22.51
C VAL A 239 6.06 -1.30 21.90
N VAL A 240 6.88 -1.94 21.08
CA VAL A 240 6.59 -3.26 20.52
C VAL A 240 7.16 -4.32 21.47
N LYS A 241 6.31 -5.24 21.91
CA LYS A 241 6.68 -6.40 22.72
C LYS A 241 6.57 -7.65 21.86
N ARG A 242 7.57 -8.53 21.88
CA ARG A 242 7.70 -9.74 21.05
C ARG A 242 7.99 -10.94 21.93
N LYS A 243 6.96 -11.73 22.22
CA LYS A 243 7.05 -12.87 23.16
C LYS A 243 7.87 -14.01 22.56
N GLY A 244 8.73 -14.62 23.41
CA GLY A 244 9.56 -15.76 22.99
C GLY A 244 10.71 -15.40 22.07
N MET A 245 11.07 -14.13 21.98
CA MET A 245 12.28 -13.64 21.33
C MET A 245 13.43 -13.54 22.35
N PRO A 246 14.71 -13.53 21.91
CA PRO A 246 15.84 -13.19 22.77
C PRO A 246 15.57 -11.89 23.52
N LYS A 247 16.10 -11.79 24.76
CA LYS A 247 15.82 -10.67 25.67
C LYS A 247 16.10 -9.29 25.02
N GLU A 248 17.12 -9.21 24.21
CA GLU A 248 17.54 -8.02 23.48
C GLU A 248 16.50 -7.60 22.40
N LEU A 249 15.75 -8.58 21.89
CA LEU A 249 14.73 -8.39 20.85
C LEU A 249 13.30 -8.48 21.39
N GLU A 250 13.11 -8.71 22.70
CA GLU A 250 11.78 -8.90 23.29
C GLU A 250 10.97 -7.60 23.34
N LYS A 251 11.66 -6.45 23.49
CA LYS A 251 10.99 -5.15 23.65
C LYS A 251 11.77 -4.03 22.97
N SER A 252 11.10 -3.29 22.08
CA SER A 252 11.64 -2.10 21.44
C SER A 252 10.74 -0.90 21.64
N MET A 253 11.35 0.25 21.93
CA MET A 253 10.66 1.55 21.86
C MET A 253 11.02 2.20 20.51
N LEU A 254 10.01 2.44 19.67
CA LEU A 254 10.16 2.84 18.28
C LEU A 254 9.39 4.14 18.04
N PHE A 255 10.01 5.07 17.32
CA PHE A 255 9.30 6.19 16.72
C PHE A 255 8.76 5.75 15.36
N VAL A 256 7.46 5.92 15.17
CA VAL A 256 6.73 5.58 13.94
C VAL A 256 6.26 6.89 13.31
N PRO A 257 6.84 7.34 12.19
CA PRO A 257 6.50 8.63 11.55
C PRO A 257 5.20 8.52 10.71
N PHE A 258 4.22 7.83 11.26
CA PHE A 258 2.90 7.64 10.67
C PHE A 258 1.83 7.83 11.76
N ILE A 259 0.72 8.44 11.38
CA ILE A 259 -0.38 8.78 12.27
C ILE A 259 -1.45 7.69 12.24
N GLY A 260 -2.09 7.46 13.39
CA GLY A 260 -3.19 6.54 13.58
C GLY A 260 -2.81 5.20 14.21
N ALA A 261 -3.71 4.64 15.01
CA ALA A 261 -3.50 3.38 15.74
C ALA A 261 -3.19 2.20 14.80
N HIS A 262 -3.81 2.17 13.62
CA HIS A 262 -3.54 1.15 12.61
C HIS A 262 -2.09 1.16 12.10
N GLN A 263 -1.43 2.33 12.06
CA GLN A 263 -0.02 2.45 11.66
C GLN A 263 0.92 1.95 12.77
N ALA A 264 0.55 2.08 14.03
CA ALA A 264 1.27 1.45 15.14
C ALA A 264 1.24 -0.09 15.03
N VAL A 265 0.09 -0.66 14.66
CA VAL A 265 -0.03 -2.10 14.39
C VAL A 265 0.79 -2.51 13.16
N ASN A 266 0.76 -1.73 12.08
CA ASN A 266 1.60 -1.96 10.90
C ASN A 266 3.10 -1.96 11.27
N ALA A 267 3.54 -1.03 12.12
CA ALA A 267 4.91 -0.98 12.62
C ALA A 267 5.28 -2.21 13.46
N ALA A 268 4.36 -2.72 14.28
CA ALA A 268 4.58 -3.97 15.01
C ALA A 268 4.69 -5.19 14.09
N VAL A 269 3.90 -5.26 13.02
CA VAL A 269 4.00 -6.29 11.98
C VAL A 269 5.36 -6.21 11.28
N ALA A 270 5.79 -5.02 10.86
CA ALA A 270 7.11 -4.81 10.26
C ALA A 270 8.25 -5.18 11.21
N ALA A 271 8.18 -4.72 12.47
CA ALA A 271 9.17 -5.03 13.50
C ALA A 271 9.26 -6.54 13.78
N MET A 272 8.13 -7.26 13.81
CA MET A 272 8.13 -8.71 13.98
C MET A 272 8.74 -9.44 12.79
N ALA A 273 8.43 -9.04 11.56
CA ALA A 273 9.03 -9.61 10.36
C ALA A 273 10.55 -9.39 10.34
N LEU A 274 11.00 -8.17 10.66
CA LEU A 274 12.43 -7.84 10.76
C LEU A 274 13.13 -8.60 11.88
N THR A 275 12.47 -8.82 13.03
CA THR A 275 13.03 -9.64 14.12
C THR A 275 13.30 -11.08 13.70
N ILE A 276 12.47 -11.63 12.81
CA ILE A 276 12.72 -12.97 12.23
C ILE A 276 13.99 -12.92 11.36
N LEU A 277 14.13 -11.87 10.54
CA LEU A 277 15.31 -11.71 9.67
C LEU A 277 16.61 -11.49 10.47
N MET A 278 16.56 -10.74 11.57
CA MET A 278 17.71 -10.52 12.47
C MET A 278 18.30 -11.83 13.02
N LYS A 279 17.50 -12.87 13.17
CA LYS A 279 17.98 -14.18 13.63
C LYS A 279 18.77 -14.94 12.56
N GLU A 280 18.52 -14.63 11.29
CA GLU A 280 19.10 -15.35 10.15
C GLU A 280 20.18 -14.55 9.43
N ASP A 281 20.15 -13.22 9.56
CA ASP A 281 21.08 -12.30 8.90
C ASP A 281 21.64 -11.31 9.91
N GLY A 282 22.87 -11.58 10.38
CA GLY A 282 23.57 -10.76 11.38
C GLY A 282 23.91 -9.33 10.92
N ARG A 283 23.64 -8.99 9.65
CA ARG A 283 23.78 -7.62 9.14
C ARG A 283 22.64 -6.71 9.60
N ILE A 284 21.54 -7.28 10.11
CA ILE A 284 20.35 -6.57 10.55
C ILE A 284 20.29 -6.62 12.08
N ASN A 285 20.15 -5.50 12.73
CA ASN A 285 20.14 -5.42 14.19
C ASN A 285 19.04 -4.48 14.73
N GLU A 286 18.89 -4.44 16.05
CA GLU A 286 17.85 -3.65 16.73
C GLU A 286 18.02 -2.13 16.55
N ASN A 287 19.26 -1.65 16.37
CA ASN A 287 19.50 -0.23 16.12
C ASN A 287 19.03 0.16 14.71
N ASP A 288 19.25 -0.73 13.72
CA ASP A 288 18.72 -0.53 12.36
C ASP A 288 17.20 -0.46 12.38
N LEU A 289 16.53 -1.30 13.19
CA LEU A 289 15.08 -1.25 13.36
C LEU A 289 14.62 0.12 13.86
N ARG A 290 15.27 0.67 14.87
CA ARG A 290 14.90 1.97 15.47
C ARG A 290 15.14 3.12 14.51
N GLU A 291 16.32 3.22 13.94
CA GLU A 291 16.71 4.32 13.07
C GLU A 291 16.01 4.24 11.72
N GLY A 292 15.97 3.07 11.12
CA GLY A 292 15.33 2.86 9.83
C GLY A 292 13.83 3.10 9.89
N LEU A 293 13.15 2.64 10.95
CA LEU A 293 11.72 2.90 11.12
C LEU A 293 11.42 4.38 11.28
N ALA A 294 12.24 5.11 12.05
CA ALA A 294 12.08 6.55 12.23
C ALA A 294 12.23 7.36 10.92
N ARG A 295 12.94 6.82 9.94
CA ARG A 295 13.13 7.42 8.61
C ARG A 295 12.09 6.99 7.58
N ALA A 296 11.24 6.00 7.90
CA ALA A 296 10.27 5.47 6.96
C ALA A 296 9.31 6.57 6.47
N ARG A 297 9.02 6.57 5.17
CA ARG A 297 8.07 7.49 4.53
C ARG A 297 7.17 6.73 3.58
N TRP A 298 5.90 7.09 3.55
CA TRP A 298 4.93 6.53 2.61
C TRP A 298 3.83 7.54 2.35
N GLN A 299 3.74 8.02 1.12
CA GLN A 299 2.82 9.09 0.73
C GLN A 299 1.35 8.67 0.82
N GLY A 300 0.47 9.64 1.10
CA GLY A 300 -0.97 9.45 1.10
C GLY A 300 -1.49 8.58 2.25
N ARG A 301 -0.84 8.61 3.42
CA ARG A 301 -1.29 7.95 4.64
C ARG A 301 -1.32 8.91 5.81
N PHE A 302 -2.44 9.61 5.96
CA PHE A 302 -2.64 10.72 6.88
C PHE A 302 -1.48 11.73 6.80
N GLU A 303 -1.13 12.10 5.58
CA GLU A 303 0.00 12.98 5.30
C GLU A 303 -0.45 14.43 5.44
N ILE A 304 0.23 15.18 6.31
CA ILE A 304 -0.11 16.56 6.64
C ILE A 304 0.75 17.51 5.80
N HIS A 305 0.08 18.41 5.11
CA HIS A 305 0.66 19.50 4.33
C HIS A 305 0.07 20.84 4.76
N HIS A 306 0.71 21.92 4.35
CA HIS A 306 0.21 23.28 4.52
C HIS A 306 0.17 23.97 3.17
N ALA A 307 -0.93 24.68 2.88
CA ALA A 307 -1.10 25.47 1.66
C ALA A 307 -1.92 26.70 1.99
N GLY A 308 -1.43 27.90 1.63
CA GLY A 308 -2.09 29.16 1.95
C GLY A 308 -2.36 29.32 3.46
N GLY A 309 -1.47 28.84 4.32
CA GLY A 309 -1.63 28.86 5.78
C GLY A 309 -2.69 27.89 6.33
N LYS A 310 -3.23 26.96 5.51
CA LYS A 310 -4.26 25.98 5.91
C LYS A 310 -3.68 24.58 5.99
N THR A 311 -4.22 23.76 6.89
CA THR A 311 -3.85 22.34 7.02
C THR A 311 -4.59 21.52 5.96
N VAL A 312 -3.82 20.79 5.16
CA VAL A 312 -4.31 19.85 4.14
C VAL A 312 -3.85 18.44 4.50
N VAL A 313 -4.79 17.52 4.66
CA VAL A 313 -4.52 16.11 4.98
C VAL A 313 -4.80 15.26 3.76
N LEU A 314 -3.82 14.44 3.35
CA LEU A 314 -3.97 13.46 2.28
C LEU A 314 -4.08 12.05 2.87
N ASP A 315 -5.15 11.33 2.55
CA ASP A 315 -5.30 9.93 2.97
C ASP A 315 -5.96 9.06 1.90
N GLY A 316 -5.38 7.90 1.65
CA GLY A 316 -5.85 6.93 0.66
C GLY A 316 -6.98 6.01 1.12
N ALA A 317 -7.71 6.33 2.18
CA ALA A 317 -8.87 5.56 2.63
C ALA A 317 -9.93 5.47 1.52
N HIS A 318 -10.30 4.24 1.13
CA HIS A 318 -11.19 3.96 0.01
C HIS A 318 -12.08 2.72 0.22
N ASN A 319 -12.04 2.14 1.40
CA ASN A 319 -12.91 1.05 1.87
C ASN A 319 -13.32 1.31 3.32
N GLU A 320 -14.28 0.53 3.83
CA GLU A 320 -14.86 0.73 5.16
C GLU A 320 -13.81 0.73 6.27
N ALA A 321 -12.91 -0.27 6.27
CA ALA A 321 -11.86 -0.37 7.28
C ALA A 321 -10.84 0.80 7.19
N GLY A 322 -10.56 1.30 5.98
CA GLY A 322 -9.76 2.51 5.78
C GLY A 322 -10.47 3.76 6.29
N ALA A 323 -11.77 3.89 6.03
CA ALA A 323 -12.58 5.01 6.51
C ALA A 323 -12.68 5.02 8.05
N GLU A 324 -12.83 3.87 8.68
CA GLU A 324 -12.82 3.73 10.15
C GLU A 324 -11.48 4.20 10.74
N ALA A 325 -10.37 3.73 10.18
CA ALA A 325 -9.03 4.11 10.61
C ALA A 325 -8.76 5.62 10.43
N LEU A 326 -9.19 6.19 9.29
CA LEU A 326 -9.10 7.63 9.03
C LEU A 326 -9.97 8.44 10.01
N GLN A 327 -11.20 8.00 10.28
CA GLN A 327 -12.08 8.65 11.23
C GLN A 327 -11.48 8.68 12.64
N GLU A 328 -10.87 7.56 13.09
CA GLU A 328 -10.18 7.48 14.38
C GLU A 328 -9.00 8.46 14.44
N ALA A 329 -8.14 8.47 13.42
CA ALA A 329 -7.01 9.37 13.33
C ALA A 329 -7.44 10.86 13.34
N LEU A 330 -8.52 11.19 12.62
CA LEU A 330 -9.10 12.55 12.62
C LEU A 330 -9.67 12.96 13.98
N ARG A 331 -10.28 12.03 14.73
CA ARG A 331 -10.77 12.31 16.08
C ARG A 331 -9.63 12.56 17.07
N GLU A 332 -8.51 11.88 16.87
CA GLU A 332 -7.32 12.02 17.73
C GLU A 332 -6.55 13.31 17.44
N GLN A 333 -6.32 13.63 16.16
CA GLN A 333 -5.48 14.76 15.75
C GLN A 333 -6.26 16.09 15.68
N TYR A 334 -7.51 16.02 15.21
CA TYR A 334 -8.34 17.19 14.93
C TYR A 334 -9.78 17.00 15.43
N PRO A 335 -10.00 16.82 16.78
CA PRO A 335 -11.31 16.47 17.34
C PRO A 335 -12.38 17.50 17.03
N ASP A 336 -12.04 18.78 17.09
CA ASP A 336 -12.99 19.91 17.02
C ASP A 336 -12.97 20.65 15.68
N LYS A 337 -12.11 20.25 14.75
CA LYS A 337 -12.00 20.90 13.43
C LYS A 337 -13.17 20.51 12.52
N ARG A 338 -13.77 21.50 11.83
CA ARG A 338 -14.65 21.26 10.70
C ARG A 338 -13.81 20.72 9.53
N ARG A 339 -14.42 19.88 8.71
CA ARG A 339 -13.74 19.22 7.57
C ARG A 339 -14.29 19.74 6.26
N ILE A 340 -13.40 20.12 5.38
CA ILE A 340 -13.71 20.43 3.99
C ILE A 340 -13.10 19.31 3.15
N PHE A 341 -13.93 18.42 2.65
CA PHE A 341 -13.50 17.25 1.87
C PHE A 341 -13.26 17.60 0.42
N VAL A 342 -12.18 17.11 -0.13
CA VAL A 342 -11.98 16.85 -1.56
C VAL A 342 -12.15 15.36 -1.74
N PHE A 343 -13.27 14.93 -2.27
CA PHE A 343 -13.70 13.53 -2.22
C PHE A 343 -13.97 12.95 -3.59
N SER A 344 -13.46 11.73 -3.81
CA SER A 344 -13.77 10.91 -4.97
C SER A 344 -13.94 9.46 -4.55
N SER A 345 -14.58 8.65 -5.38
CA SER A 345 -14.71 7.22 -5.14
C SER A 345 -14.82 6.45 -6.43
N LEU A 346 -14.48 5.15 -6.39
CA LEU A 346 -14.62 4.25 -7.52
C LEU A 346 -15.96 3.51 -7.47
N GLN A 347 -16.43 3.04 -8.63
CA GLN A 347 -17.73 2.37 -8.78
C GLN A 347 -17.83 1.05 -7.99
N ASP A 348 -16.71 0.36 -7.79
CA ASP A 348 -16.61 -0.92 -7.06
C ASP A 348 -16.54 -0.76 -5.53
N LYS A 349 -16.61 0.48 -4.99
CA LYS A 349 -16.50 0.74 -3.55
C LYS A 349 -17.84 1.04 -2.90
N THR A 350 -17.94 0.74 -1.60
CA THR A 350 -19.11 1.02 -0.74
C THR A 350 -19.16 2.50 -0.35
N THR A 351 -19.27 3.37 -1.34
CA THR A 351 -19.15 4.84 -1.21
C THR A 351 -20.11 5.41 -0.18
N GLU A 352 -21.37 4.95 -0.16
CA GLU A 352 -22.37 5.43 0.80
C GLU A 352 -21.95 5.18 2.26
N THR A 353 -21.42 3.98 2.55
CA THR A 353 -20.92 3.64 3.89
C THR A 353 -19.73 4.50 4.27
N ILE A 354 -18.79 4.71 3.34
CA ILE A 354 -17.62 5.58 3.58
C ILE A 354 -18.05 7.01 3.90
N ILE A 355 -19.00 7.55 3.15
CA ILE A 355 -19.56 8.91 3.39
C ILE A 355 -20.21 8.97 4.79
N GLN A 356 -21.03 7.98 5.17
CA GLN A 356 -21.66 7.91 6.50
C GLN A 356 -20.64 7.91 7.64
N MET A 357 -19.50 7.23 7.44
CA MET A 357 -18.46 7.14 8.44
C MET A 357 -17.68 8.44 8.58
N LEU A 358 -17.39 9.13 7.49
CA LEU A 358 -16.45 10.25 7.47
C LEU A 358 -17.12 11.61 7.60
N VAL A 359 -18.21 11.84 6.87
CA VAL A 359 -18.84 13.16 6.75
C VAL A 359 -19.80 13.42 7.90
N ARG A 360 -19.71 14.58 8.53
CA ARG A 360 -20.55 14.99 9.68
C ARG A 360 -21.42 16.19 9.31
N LYS A 361 -22.40 16.46 10.16
CA LYS A 361 -23.17 17.72 10.09
C LYS A 361 -22.23 18.91 10.21
N GLY A 362 -22.34 19.84 9.28
CA GLY A 362 -21.53 21.08 9.22
C GLY A 362 -20.25 20.96 8.40
N ASP A 363 -19.84 19.74 8.02
CA ASP A 363 -18.75 19.53 7.07
C ASP A 363 -19.17 19.99 5.67
N LYS A 364 -18.17 20.14 4.80
CA LYS A 364 -18.37 20.47 3.39
C LYS A 364 -17.67 19.45 2.49
N VAL A 365 -18.25 19.12 1.36
CA VAL A 365 -17.70 18.16 0.40
C VAL A 365 -17.61 18.79 -0.99
N TYR A 366 -16.40 18.85 -1.54
CA TYR A 366 -16.16 19.06 -2.96
C TYR A 366 -16.00 17.69 -3.63
N ALA A 367 -17.04 17.25 -4.32
CA ALA A 367 -17.01 15.99 -5.09
C ALA A 367 -16.28 16.22 -6.41
N CYS A 368 -15.31 15.36 -6.72
CA CYS A 368 -14.55 15.39 -7.96
C CYS A 368 -14.36 13.99 -8.55
N ALA A 369 -14.06 13.91 -9.85
CA ALA A 369 -13.75 12.67 -10.50
C ALA A 369 -12.26 12.29 -10.31
N ALA A 370 -11.98 11.00 -10.10
CA ALA A 370 -10.61 10.48 -10.17
C ALA A 370 -10.20 10.28 -11.65
N PRO A 371 -8.91 10.39 -11.99
CA PRO A 371 -8.41 10.23 -13.37
C PRO A 371 -8.39 8.74 -13.79
N THR A 372 -9.54 8.08 -13.75
CA THR A 372 -9.71 6.68 -14.13
C THR A 372 -11.13 6.44 -14.65
N PRO A 373 -11.33 5.58 -15.67
CA PRO A 373 -12.67 5.27 -16.18
C PRO A 373 -13.59 4.57 -15.14
N ARG A 374 -13.03 4.05 -14.05
CA ARG A 374 -13.80 3.43 -12.96
C ARG A 374 -14.31 4.42 -11.92
N THR A 375 -14.09 5.72 -12.12
CA THR A 375 -14.54 6.75 -11.18
C THR A 375 -16.06 6.84 -11.12
N ARG A 376 -16.63 7.13 -9.95
CA ARG A 376 -17.99 7.62 -9.84
C ARG A 376 -18.04 9.08 -10.30
N THR A 377 -19.16 9.48 -10.86
CA THR A 377 -19.32 10.89 -11.20
C THR A 377 -19.50 11.74 -9.94
N PRO A 378 -19.07 13.00 -9.95
CA PRO A 378 -19.30 13.91 -8.83
C PRO A 378 -20.80 14.08 -8.48
N GLU A 379 -21.68 13.98 -9.47
CA GLU A 379 -23.13 14.03 -9.32
C GLU A 379 -23.63 12.84 -8.49
N GLU A 380 -23.20 11.60 -8.82
CA GLU A 380 -23.55 10.40 -8.05
C GLU A 380 -23.13 10.53 -6.58
N ILE A 381 -21.94 11.09 -6.31
CA ILE A 381 -21.45 11.30 -4.95
C ILE A 381 -22.34 12.31 -4.20
N CYS A 382 -22.69 13.42 -4.84
CA CYS A 382 -23.61 14.42 -4.27
C CYS A 382 -25.01 13.84 -3.99
N GLU A 383 -25.54 13.01 -4.88
CA GLU A 383 -26.82 12.32 -4.67
C GLU A 383 -26.76 11.35 -3.48
N MET A 384 -25.63 10.63 -3.30
CA MET A 384 -25.44 9.75 -2.15
C MET A 384 -25.44 10.52 -0.83
N ILE A 385 -24.79 11.70 -0.77
CA ILE A 385 -24.82 12.57 0.41
C ILE A 385 -26.24 13.01 0.72
N ASN A 386 -26.99 13.42 -0.29
CA ASN A 386 -28.40 13.85 -0.15
C ASN A 386 -29.29 12.73 0.40
N ARG A 387 -29.16 11.51 -0.14
CA ARG A 387 -29.95 10.34 0.29
C ARG A 387 -29.75 9.99 1.76
N GLN A 388 -28.55 10.21 2.27
CA GLN A 388 -28.19 9.89 3.66
C GLN A 388 -28.66 10.93 4.68
N LYS A 389 -29.27 12.04 4.23
CA LYS A 389 -29.76 13.14 5.09
C LYS A 389 -28.68 13.75 6.00
N ILE A 390 -27.42 13.62 5.62
CA ILE A 390 -26.30 14.29 6.29
C ILE A 390 -26.43 15.79 5.96
N ARG A 391 -26.48 16.62 7.01
CA ARG A 391 -26.54 18.09 6.84
C ARG A 391 -25.13 18.64 6.58
N ALA A 392 -24.49 18.20 5.48
CA ALA A 392 -23.23 18.71 4.97
C ALA A 392 -23.47 19.46 3.67
N GLU A 393 -22.82 20.59 3.49
CA GLU A 393 -22.79 21.28 2.21
C GLU A 393 -21.98 20.48 1.19
N HIS A 394 -22.44 20.37 -0.05
CA HIS A 394 -21.67 19.66 -1.07
C HIS A 394 -21.77 20.39 -2.42
N LYS A 395 -20.67 20.36 -3.16
CA LYS A 395 -20.51 21.00 -4.47
C LYS A 395 -19.73 20.09 -5.41
N ILE A 396 -20.03 20.19 -6.68
CA ILE A 396 -19.28 19.56 -7.76
C ILE A 396 -18.06 20.43 -8.09
N ALA A 397 -16.91 19.79 -8.26
CA ALA A 397 -15.69 20.41 -8.74
C ALA A 397 -15.25 19.78 -10.06
N GLY A 398 -14.68 20.60 -10.95
CA GLY A 398 -14.27 20.16 -12.30
C GLY A 398 -13.05 19.24 -12.31
N SER A 399 -12.19 19.34 -11.28
CA SER A 399 -11.00 18.52 -11.11
C SER A 399 -10.58 18.48 -9.64
N VAL A 400 -9.63 17.60 -9.30
CA VAL A 400 -9.02 17.57 -7.96
C VAL A 400 -8.34 18.89 -7.61
N ALA A 401 -7.64 19.49 -8.57
CA ALA A 401 -6.98 20.79 -8.39
C ALA A 401 -8.00 21.92 -8.15
N ASP A 402 -9.10 21.98 -8.92
CA ASP A 402 -10.19 22.93 -8.72
C ASP A 402 -10.88 22.75 -7.35
N ALA A 403 -11.08 21.48 -6.93
CA ALA A 403 -11.63 21.17 -5.62
C ALA A 403 -10.71 21.65 -4.48
N LEU A 404 -9.40 21.42 -4.58
CA LEU A 404 -8.40 21.85 -3.60
C LEU A 404 -8.31 23.38 -3.52
N GLU A 405 -8.25 24.05 -4.65
CA GLU A 405 -8.19 25.53 -4.69
C GLU A 405 -9.40 26.14 -3.98
N LYS A 406 -10.62 25.63 -4.27
CA LYS A 406 -11.85 26.08 -3.62
C LYS A 406 -11.87 25.75 -2.13
N ALA A 407 -11.44 24.53 -1.76
CA ALA A 407 -11.42 24.07 -0.38
C ALA A 407 -10.44 24.89 0.48
N VAL A 408 -9.22 25.12 0.00
CA VAL A 408 -8.20 25.90 0.71
C VAL A 408 -8.59 27.38 0.81
N LYS A 409 -9.17 27.96 -0.26
CA LYS A 409 -9.65 29.35 -0.23
C LYS A 409 -10.79 29.54 0.77
N GLU A 410 -11.66 28.56 0.94
CA GLU A 410 -12.82 28.65 1.83
C GLU A 410 -12.49 28.30 3.28
N ALA A 411 -11.47 27.46 3.51
CA ALA A 411 -11.06 27.04 4.83
C ALA A 411 -10.65 28.23 5.72
N ASP A 412 -11.05 28.19 6.98
CA ASP A 412 -10.55 29.09 8.02
C ASP A 412 -9.55 28.40 8.96
N GLU A 413 -9.15 29.06 10.04
CA GLU A 413 -8.18 28.51 11.01
C GLU A 413 -8.71 27.30 11.80
N ASN A 414 -10.04 27.14 11.85
CA ASN A 414 -10.73 26.06 12.55
C ASN A 414 -11.05 24.87 11.64
N ASP A 415 -10.66 24.94 10.37
CA ASP A 415 -10.93 23.92 9.38
C ASP A 415 -9.69 23.07 9.09
N ILE A 416 -9.94 21.88 8.54
CA ILE A 416 -8.95 21.09 7.80
C ILE A 416 -9.51 20.77 6.43
N VAL A 417 -8.64 20.80 5.42
CA VAL A 417 -8.96 20.27 4.10
C VAL A 417 -8.52 18.82 4.05
N LEU A 418 -9.42 17.92 3.71
CA LEU A 418 -9.17 16.47 3.71
C LEU A 418 -9.38 15.88 2.32
N VAL A 419 -8.32 15.37 1.71
CA VAL A 419 -8.38 14.68 0.41
C VAL A 419 -8.43 13.18 0.67
N CYS A 420 -9.54 12.52 0.31
CA CYS A 420 -9.71 11.08 0.54
C CYS A 420 -10.76 10.44 -0.36
N GLY A 421 -10.98 9.12 -0.17
CA GLY A 421 -12.00 8.31 -0.87
C GLY A 421 -11.44 7.53 -2.06
N SER A 422 -10.28 7.93 -2.60
CA SER A 422 -9.58 7.19 -3.64
C SER A 422 -8.09 7.50 -3.64
N LEU A 423 -7.24 6.48 -3.83
CA LEU A 423 -5.80 6.68 -4.04
C LEU A 423 -5.52 7.47 -5.34
N TYR A 424 -6.36 7.33 -6.35
CA TYR A 424 -6.14 7.95 -7.66
C TYR A 424 -6.23 9.48 -7.66
N ILE A 425 -6.85 10.11 -6.66
CA ILE A 425 -6.87 11.59 -6.56
C ILE A 425 -5.65 12.15 -5.83
N LEU A 426 -4.92 11.31 -5.09
CA LEU A 426 -3.79 11.79 -4.29
C LEU A 426 -2.64 12.28 -5.16
N GLY A 427 -2.41 11.67 -6.32
CA GLY A 427 -1.37 12.11 -7.25
C GLY A 427 -1.61 13.55 -7.74
N ASP A 428 -2.84 13.87 -8.11
CA ASP A 428 -3.21 15.23 -8.54
C ASP A 428 -3.13 16.22 -7.37
N ALA A 429 -3.54 15.77 -6.16
CA ALA A 429 -3.40 16.57 -4.95
C ALA A 429 -1.94 16.89 -4.62
N ILE A 430 -1.05 15.91 -4.70
CA ILE A 430 0.39 16.09 -4.48
C ILE A 430 1.00 17.03 -5.54
N ARG A 431 0.61 16.89 -6.82
CA ARG A 431 1.07 17.80 -7.88
C ARG A 431 0.62 19.24 -7.62
N TRP A 432 -0.62 19.42 -7.14
CA TRP A 432 -1.15 20.73 -6.80
C TRP A 432 -0.39 21.34 -5.60
N LEU A 433 -0.18 20.59 -4.52
CA LEU A 433 0.57 21.04 -3.34
C LEU A 433 2.00 21.45 -3.67
N ARG A 434 2.73 20.65 -4.45
CA ARG A 434 4.09 20.99 -4.89
C ARG A 434 4.15 22.31 -5.68
N LYS A 435 3.10 22.65 -6.45
CA LYS A 435 3.03 23.94 -7.14
C LYS A 435 2.81 25.11 -6.18
N GLN A 436 2.06 24.91 -5.07
CA GLN A 436 1.89 25.93 -4.06
C GLN A 436 3.19 26.21 -3.31
N GLU A 437 3.91 25.15 -2.86
CA GLU A 437 5.21 25.26 -2.19
C GLU A 437 6.28 25.98 -3.02
N LEU A 438 6.22 25.89 -4.35
CA LEU A 438 7.12 26.60 -5.27
C LEU A 438 6.71 28.05 -5.51
N ALA A 439 5.49 28.45 -5.14
CA ALA A 439 4.94 29.78 -5.33
C ALA A 439 5.04 30.67 -4.06
N GLU A 440 5.20 30.05 -2.88
CA GLU A 440 5.51 30.70 -1.60
C GLU A 440 7.03 30.92 -1.46
#